data_88d36d77b23cf690062213ca366c2b0d
#
_entry.id   88d36d77b23cf690062213ca366c2b0d
#
_cell.length_a   1.000
_cell.length_b   1.000
_cell.length_c   1.000
_cell.angle_alpha   90.00
_cell.angle_beta   90.00
_cell.angle_gamma   90.00
#
_symmetry.space_group_name_H-M   'P 1'
#
loop_
_entity.id
_entity.type
_entity.pdbx_description
1 polymer ?
#
loop_
_entity_poly.entity_id
_entity_poly.type
_entity_poly.pdbx_seq_one_letter_code
_entity_poly.pdbx_strand_id
1 'polypeptide(L)'
;MEKFAQTGDYCPNEACSDYGKIQDSRTQQNIIKSGKTANGTQRYQCKTCRRTFTETYGTIFYRKRTPEHEILETLALIAEGNRMSTLSRVKGHKEDTIAQWLREAAQHAEAIEEVLMSEFRVQRGQLDALWVYVGNKGAKKLSRNG
;
A
#
# COMPACT_ATOMS: atom_id res chain seq x y z
N MET A 1 22.07 -0.29 7.48
CA MET A 1 20.68 0.08 7.15
C MET A 1 19.95 -1.20 6.79
N GLU A 2 19.00 -1.63 7.61
CA GLU A 2 18.18 -2.77 7.28
C GLU A 2 17.35 -2.44 6.03
N LYS A 3 17.45 -3.28 5.03
CA LYS A 3 16.69 -3.13 3.80
C LYS A 3 15.28 -3.66 4.04
N PHE A 4 14.28 -2.81 3.88
CA PHE A 4 12.89 -3.27 3.94
C PHE A 4 12.62 -4.33 2.87
N ALA A 5 11.85 -5.35 3.25
CA ALA A 5 11.40 -6.37 2.31
C ALA A 5 10.62 -5.74 1.15
N GLN A 6 10.95 -6.17 -0.06
CA GLN A 6 10.27 -5.75 -1.28
C GLN A 6 9.49 -6.92 -1.87
N THR A 7 8.49 -6.61 -2.68
CA THR A 7 7.79 -7.66 -3.43
C THR A 7 8.79 -8.44 -4.29
N GLY A 8 8.78 -9.76 -4.15
CA GLY A 8 9.76 -10.65 -4.76
C GLY A 8 10.83 -11.17 -3.79
N ASP A 9 10.94 -10.60 -2.60
CA ASP A 9 11.84 -11.08 -1.56
C ASP A 9 11.22 -12.20 -0.70
N TYR A 10 9.91 -12.40 -0.74
CA TYR A 10 9.18 -13.39 0.06
C TYR A 10 7.95 -13.94 -0.69
N CYS A 11 7.45 -15.08 -0.24
CA CYS A 11 6.21 -15.67 -0.78
C CYS A 11 4.99 -15.09 -0.06
N PRO A 12 4.00 -14.53 -0.79
CA PRO A 12 2.79 -13.97 -0.19
C PRO A 12 1.67 -15.01 0.05
N ASN A 13 1.91 -16.27 -0.18
CA ASN A 13 0.93 -17.35 0.01
C ASN A 13 1.00 -17.88 1.45
N GLU A 14 0.00 -17.62 2.26
CA GLU A 14 -0.10 -18.04 3.66
C GLU A 14 0.03 -19.54 3.88
N ALA A 15 -0.39 -20.37 2.90
CA ALA A 15 -0.28 -21.81 2.95
C ALA A 15 1.13 -22.34 2.56
N CYS A 16 2.07 -21.46 2.24
CA CYS A 16 3.42 -21.84 1.82
C CYS A 16 4.37 -21.81 3.01
N SER A 17 5.29 -22.79 3.06
CA SER A 17 6.36 -22.81 4.08
C SER A 17 7.31 -21.61 4.00
N ASP A 18 7.35 -20.93 2.85
CA ASP A 18 8.15 -19.73 2.61
C ASP A 18 7.36 -18.44 2.81
N TYR A 19 6.13 -18.51 3.34
CA TYR A 19 5.30 -17.34 3.60
C TYR A 19 6.01 -16.34 4.51
N GLY A 20 6.08 -15.09 4.05
CA GLY A 20 6.68 -13.99 4.80
C GLY A 20 8.17 -14.10 5.09
N LYS A 21 8.83 -15.19 4.68
CA LYS A 21 10.26 -15.38 4.88
C LYS A 21 11.04 -14.66 3.79
N ILE A 22 11.86 -13.70 4.19
CA ILE A 22 12.73 -12.97 3.27
C ILE A 22 13.79 -13.94 2.72
N GLN A 23 13.89 -14.02 1.41
CA GLN A 23 14.84 -14.84 0.68
C GLN A 23 16.13 -14.03 0.47
N ASP A 24 17.22 -14.46 1.15
CA ASP A 24 18.53 -13.86 0.89
C ASP A 24 19.13 -14.46 -0.39
N SER A 25 19.58 -13.59 -1.30
CA SER A 25 20.18 -13.96 -2.57
C SER A 25 21.42 -14.88 -2.47
N ARG A 26 21.98 -15.00 -1.28
CA ARG A 26 23.21 -15.81 -1.04
C ARG A 26 22.93 -17.26 -0.64
N THR A 27 21.77 -17.55 -0.05
CA THR A 27 21.50 -18.85 0.57
C THR A 27 20.29 -19.59 0.00
N GLN A 28 19.23 -18.91 -0.39
CA GLN A 28 18.04 -19.55 -0.96
C GLN A 28 17.27 -18.57 -1.86
N GLN A 29 17.23 -18.83 -3.16
CA GLN A 29 16.36 -18.11 -4.10
C GLN A 29 15.20 -19.02 -4.51
N ASN A 30 14.15 -19.07 -3.68
CA ASN A 30 12.92 -19.75 -4.03
C ASN A 30 11.94 -18.85 -4.80
N ILE A 31 12.14 -17.53 -4.74
CA ILE A 31 11.37 -16.57 -5.51
C ILE A 31 12.15 -16.16 -6.75
N ILE A 32 11.59 -16.45 -7.92
CA ILE A 32 12.21 -16.15 -9.22
C ILE A 32 11.32 -15.21 -10.03
N LYS A 33 11.95 -14.40 -10.88
CA LYS A 33 11.22 -13.60 -11.87
C LYS A 33 10.60 -14.52 -12.91
N SER A 34 9.30 -14.37 -13.16
CA SER A 34 8.49 -15.20 -14.08
C SER A 34 7.84 -14.36 -15.18
N GLY A 35 8.66 -13.56 -15.88
CA GLY A 35 8.18 -12.69 -16.96
C GLY A 35 7.43 -11.45 -16.47
N LYS A 36 6.73 -10.80 -17.38
CA LYS A 36 5.91 -9.60 -17.12
C LYS A 36 4.47 -9.80 -17.57
N THR A 37 3.56 -9.05 -17.00
CA THR A 37 2.18 -8.94 -17.48
C THR A 37 2.11 -8.13 -18.77
N ALA A 38 0.98 -8.14 -19.46
CA ALA A 38 0.74 -7.30 -20.63
C ALA A 38 0.94 -5.80 -20.36
N ASN A 39 0.75 -5.37 -19.11
CA ASN A 39 0.93 -3.98 -18.67
C ASN A 39 2.37 -3.68 -18.19
N GLY A 40 3.31 -4.59 -18.40
CA GLY A 40 4.71 -4.41 -18.01
C GLY A 40 5.04 -4.71 -16.54
N THR A 41 4.04 -5.05 -15.71
CA THR A 41 4.23 -5.38 -14.28
C THR A 41 5.04 -6.66 -14.13
N GLN A 42 6.05 -6.66 -13.27
CA GLN A 42 6.89 -7.83 -13.02
C GLN A 42 6.10 -8.94 -12.32
N ARG A 43 6.23 -10.17 -12.82
CA ARG A 43 5.70 -11.39 -12.19
C ARG A 43 6.82 -12.17 -11.52
N TYR A 44 6.47 -12.76 -10.39
CA TYR A 44 7.33 -13.65 -9.62
C TYR A 44 6.68 -15.02 -9.47
N GLN A 45 7.49 -16.03 -9.24
CA GLN A 45 7.03 -17.38 -8.92
C GLN A 45 7.79 -17.91 -7.72
N CYS A 46 7.05 -18.46 -6.75
CA CYS A 46 7.63 -19.24 -5.66
C CYS A 46 7.88 -20.67 -6.14
N LYS A 47 9.12 -21.16 -6.06
CA LYS A 47 9.48 -22.54 -6.45
C LYS A 47 8.86 -23.58 -5.52
N THR A 48 8.66 -23.24 -4.24
CA THR A 48 8.12 -24.14 -3.21
C THR A 48 6.64 -24.44 -3.46
N CYS A 49 5.78 -23.42 -3.55
CA CYS A 49 4.35 -23.62 -3.77
C CYS A 49 3.92 -23.47 -5.23
N ARG A 50 4.83 -23.12 -6.14
CA ARG A 50 4.63 -22.89 -7.57
C ARG A 50 3.62 -21.80 -7.94
N ARG A 51 3.08 -21.05 -6.97
CA ARG A 51 2.19 -19.92 -7.24
C ARG A 51 2.97 -18.75 -7.82
N THR A 52 2.30 -18.05 -8.74
CA THR A 52 2.80 -16.81 -9.32
C THR A 52 2.07 -15.63 -8.72
N PHE A 53 2.78 -14.51 -8.54
CA PHE A 53 2.23 -13.25 -8.05
C PHE A 53 2.92 -12.08 -8.76
N THR A 54 2.30 -10.91 -8.72
CA THR A 54 2.86 -9.69 -9.31
C THR A 54 3.44 -8.80 -8.23
N GLU A 55 4.31 -7.85 -8.62
CA GLU A 55 4.87 -6.87 -7.70
C GLU A 55 3.81 -5.99 -7.01
N THR A 56 2.61 -5.88 -7.59
CA THR A 56 1.49 -5.13 -7.02
C THR A 56 0.58 -5.97 -6.13
N TYR A 57 0.84 -7.28 -6.00
CA TYR A 57 0.03 -8.17 -5.18
C TYR A 57 0.03 -7.73 -3.71
N GLY A 58 -1.14 -7.70 -3.10
CA GLY A 58 -1.30 -7.21 -1.73
C GLY A 58 -1.30 -5.68 -1.59
N THR A 59 -1.24 -4.94 -2.68
CA THR A 59 -1.35 -3.49 -2.70
C THR A 59 -2.68 -3.04 -3.32
N ILE A 60 -3.06 -1.77 -3.12
CA ILE A 60 -4.24 -1.16 -3.75
C ILE A 60 -4.13 -1.09 -5.28
N PHE A 61 -2.94 -1.29 -5.84
CA PHE A 61 -2.68 -1.24 -7.29
C PHE A 61 -2.87 -2.60 -7.98
N TYR A 62 -3.11 -3.67 -7.23
CA TYR A 62 -3.29 -5.00 -7.78
C TYR A 62 -4.46 -5.05 -8.76
N ARG A 63 -4.21 -5.60 -9.96
CA ARG A 63 -5.17 -5.69 -11.08
C ARG A 63 -5.75 -4.37 -11.56
N LYS A 64 -5.10 -3.24 -11.30
CA LYS A 64 -5.50 -1.95 -11.85
C LYS A 64 -4.88 -1.74 -13.24
N ARG A 65 -5.66 -1.11 -14.13
CA ARG A 65 -5.17 -0.66 -15.46
C ARG A 65 -4.61 0.74 -15.39
N THR A 66 -5.12 1.54 -14.45
CA THR A 66 -4.66 2.91 -14.21
C THR A 66 -3.29 2.88 -13.55
N PRO A 67 -2.34 3.70 -14.02
CA PRO A 67 -1.02 3.80 -13.42
C PRO A 67 -1.07 4.18 -11.95
N GLU A 68 -0.12 3.66 -11.17
CA GLU A 68 -0.01 3.87 -9.73
C GLU A 68 0.00 5.35 -9.35
N HIS A 69 0.85 6.15 -10.02
CA HIS A 69 0.97 7.58 -9.73
C HIS A 69 -0.35 8.35 -9.91
N GLU A 70 -1.18 7.95 -10.86
CA GLU A 70 -2.46 8.59 -11.14
C GLU A 70 -3.50 8.27 -10.06
N ILE A 71 -3.51 7.02 -9.56
CA ILE A 71 -4.34 6.61 -8.42
C ILE A 71 -3.92 7.38 -7.18
N LEU A 72 -2.62 7.42 -6.87
CA LEU A 72 -2.08 8.13 -5.70
C LEU A 72 -2.38 9.64 -5.75
N GLU A 73 -2.17 10.28 -6.89
CA GLU A 73 -2.48 11.70 -7.07
C GLU A 73 -3.98 11.98 -6.86
N THR A 74 -4.84 11.12 -7.40
CA THR A 74 -6.30 11.27 -7.22
C THR A 74 -6.69 11.14 -5.75
N LEU A 75 -6.15 10.16 -5.03
CA LEU A 75 -6.40 9.97 -3.60
C LEU A 75 -5.85 11.14 -2.77
N ALA A 76 -4.67 11.65 -3.11
CA ALA A 76 -4.10 12.81 -2.45
C ALA A 76 -4.98 14.06 -2.63
N LEU A 77 -5.51 14.29 -3.82
CA LEU A 77 -6.42 15.41 -4.10
C LEU A 77 -7.74 15.27 -3.32
N ILE A 78 -8.25 14.05 -3.10
CA ILE A 78 -9.42 13.83 -2.23
C ILE A 78 -9.08 14.19 -0.78
N ALA A 79 -7.90 13.78 -0.30
CA ALA A 79 -7.43 14.11 1.05
C ALA A 79 -7.32 15.63 1.28
N GLU A 80 -7.00 16.39 0.23
CA GLU A 80 -6.98 17.87 0.23
C GLU A 80 -8.38 18.49 0.15
N GLY A 81 -9.46 17.70 0.13
CA GLY A 81 -10.85 18.16 0.14
C GLY A 81 -11.50 18.36 -1.23
N ASN A 82 -10.87 17.89 -2.30
CA ASN A 82 -11.48 17.95 -3.63
C ASN A 82 -12.65 16.95 -3.75
N ARG A 83 -13.72 17.37 -4.43
CA ARG A 83 -14.88 16.51 -4.66
C ARG A 83 -14.59 15.46 -5.73
N MET A 84 -15.08 14.23 -5.53
CA MET A 84 -14.95 13.14 -6.52
C MET A 84 -15.52 13.52 -7.89
N SER A 85 -16.66 14.23 -7.94
CA SER A 85 -17.26 14.72 -9.19
C SER A 85 -16.35 15.68 -9.97
N THR A 86 -15.59 16.51 -9.26
CA THR A 86 -14.61 17.40 -9.88
C THR A 86 -13.44 16.60 -10.45
N LEU A 87 -12.92 15.65 -9.68
CA LEU A 87 -11.80 14.79 -10.10
C LEU A 87 -12.21 13.89 -11.27
N SER A 88 -13.43 13.37 -11.26
CA SER A 88 -13.98 12.61 -12.38
C SER A 88 -13.93 13.39 -13.70
N ARG A 89 -14.32 14.65 -13.68
CA ARG A 89 -14.28 15.52 -14.87
C ARG A 89 -12.85 15.87 -15.31
N VAL A 90 -11.98 16.16 -14.36
CA VAL A 90 -10.59 16.60 -14.64
C VAL A 90 -9.70 15.43 -15.07
N LYS A 91 -9.82 14.30 -14.38
CA LYS A 91 -8.98 13.12 -14.60
C LYS A 91 -9.57 12.14 -15.63
N GLY A 92 -10.85 12.25 -15.96
CA GLY A 92 -11.52 11.36 -16.91
C GLY A 92 -11.89 9.98 -16.39
N HIS A 93 -11.77 9.75 -15.05
CA HIS A 93 -12.22 8.50 -14.41
C HIS A 93 -13.66 8.63 -13.93
N LYS A 94 -14.41 7.52 -13.97
CA LYS A 94 -15.76 7.49 -13.41
C LYS A 94 -15.72 7.70 -11.88
N GLU A 95 -16.70 8.38 -11.33
CA GLU A 95 -16.81 8.59 -9.87
C GLU A 95 -16.81 7.26 -9.09
N ASP A 96 -17.51 6.24 -9.61
CA ASP A 96 -17.53 4.91 -9.00
C ASP A 96 -16.13 4.28 -8.94
N THR A 97 -15.31 4.50 -9.96
CA THR A 97 -13.92 4.02 -9.99
C THR A 97 -13.08 4.70 -8.91
N ILE A 98 -13.19 6.02 -8.80
CA ILE A 98 -12.51 6.82 -7.78
C ILE A 98 -12.98 6.42 -6.38
N ALA A 99 -14.29 6.24 -6.19
CA ALA A 99 -14.87 5.80 -4.92
C ALA A 99 -14.38 4.39 -4.54
N GLN A 100 -14.19 3.50 -5.51
CA GLN A 100 -13.62 2.18 -5.26
C GLN A 100 -12.17 2.27 -4.81
N TRP A 101 -11.33 3.07 -5.46
CA TRP A 101 -9.94 3.29 -5.02
C TRP A 101 -9.88 3.81 -3.59
N LEU A 102 -10.75 4.75 -3.23
CA LEU A 102 -10.83 5.30 -1.88
C LEU A 102 -11.21 4.22 -0.85
N ARG A 103 -12.21 3.38 -1.15
CA ARG A 103 -12.60 2.27 -0.28
C ARG A 103 -11.46 1.26 -0.08
N GLU A 104 -10.80 0.87 -1.16
CA GLU A 104 -9.66 -0.06 -1.10
C GLU A 104 -8.49 0.53 -0.32
N ALA A 105 -8.20 1.81 -0.47
CA ALA A 105 -7.18 2.51 0.30
C ALA A 105 -7.53 2.58 1.80
N ALA A 106 -8.79 2.82 2.14
CA ALA A 106 -9.26 2.83 3.52
C ALA A 106 -9.16 1.44 4.16
N GLN A 107 -9.56 0.38 3.47
CA GLN A 107 -9.43 -1.00 3.94
C GLN A 107 -7.96 -1.40 4.13
N HIS A 108 -7.09 -0.97 3.24
CA HIS A 108 -5.65 -1.24 3.35
C HIS A 108 -5.03 -0.51 4.56
N ALA A 109 -5.42 0.74 4.80
CA ALA A 109 -4.99 1.50 5.98
C ALA A 109 -5.47 0.85 7.29
N GLU A 110 -6.70 0.34 7.34
CA GLU A 110 -7.25 -0.37 8.49
C GLU A 110 -6.47 -1.67 8.77
N ALA A 111 -6.15 -2.44 7.73
CA ALA A 111 -5.33 -3.64 7.86
C ALA A 111 -3.91 -3.35 8.38
N ILE A 112 -3.28 -2.26 7.94
CA ILE A 112 -1.99 -1.80 8.45
C ILE A 112 -2.10 -1.41 9.93
N GLU A 113 -3.14 -0.66 10.31
CA GLU A 113 -3.39 -0.28 11.71
C GLU A 113 -3.51 -1.51 12.60
N GLU A 114 -4.27 -2.53 12.17
CA GLU A 114 -4.44 -3.78 12.91
C GLU A 114 -3.11 -4.51 13.15
N VAL A 115 -2.26 -4.62 12.12
CA VAL A 115 -0.92 -5.22 12.24
C VAL A 115 -0.04 -4.42 13.21
N LEU A 116 0.00 -3.10 13.08
CA LEU A 116 0.76 -2.25 13.99
C LEU A 116 0.31 -2.40 15.44
N MET A 117 -1.00 -2.46 15.67
CA MET A 117 -1.55 -2.63 17.02
C MET A 117 -1.23 -4.01 17.61
N SER A 118 -1.25 -5.07 16.79
CA SER A 118 -0.99 -6.43 17.27
C SER A 118 0.49 -6.69 17.51
N GLU A 119 1.36 -6.29 16.59
CA GLU A 119 2.79 -6.63 16.63
C GLU A 119 3.59 -5.68 17.55
N PHE A 120 3.24 -4.42 17.56
CA PHE A 120 3.95 -3.41 18.37
C PHE A 120 3.28 -3.16 19.73
N ARG A 121 2.19 -3.86 20.06
CA ARG A 121 1.41 -3.68 21.30
C ARG A 121 1.02 -2.22 21.56
N VAL A 122 0.82 -1.47 20.50
CA VAL A 122 0.39 -0.08 20.58
C VAL A 122 -1.10 -0.05 20.91
N GLN A 123 -1.48 0.60 22.00
CA GLN A 123 -2.90 0.78 22.31
C GLN A 123 -3.49 1.89 21.42
N ARG A 124 -4.75 1.71 21.00
CA ARG A 124 -5.45 2.69 20.15
C ARG A 124 -5.40 4.10 20.72
N GLY A 125 -5.53 4.26 22.04
CA GLY A 125 -5.39 5.55 22.71
C GLY A 125 -4.02 6.20 22.58
N GLN A 126 -2.95 5.44 22.37
CA GLN A 126 -1.62 5.98 22.11
C GLN A 126 -1.49 6.52 20.69
N LEU A 127 -2.11 5.88 19.72
CA LEU A 127 -2.20 6.38 18.35
C LEU A 127 -3.03 7.66 18.28
N ASP A 128 -4.19 7.69 18.94
CA ASP A 128 -5.03 8.89 19.03
C ASP A 128 -4.29 10.05 19.69
N ALA A 129 -3.54 9.79 20.76
CA ALA A 129 -2.71 10.78 21.42
C ALA A 129 -1.58 11.31 20.52
N LEU A 130 -0.98 10.46 19.70
CA LEU A 130 0.04 10.85 18.72
C LEU A 130 -0.57 11.75 17.63
N TRP A 131 -1.76 11.40 17.11
CA TRP A 131 -2.46 12.21 16.12
C TRP A 131 -2.83 13.60 16.66
N VAL A 132 -3.36 13.67 17.89
CA VAL A 132 -3.67 14.94 18.55
C VAL A 132 -2.41 15.78 18.75
N TYR A 133 -1.28 15.16 19.15
CA TYR A 133 -0.01 15.85 19.34
C TYR A 133 0.53 16.43 18.02
N VAL A 134 0.48 15.65 16.92
CA VAL A 134 0.93 16.10 15.59
C VAL A 134 0.02 17.22 15.06
N GLY A 135 -1.30 17.09 15.22
CA GLY A 135 -2.28 18.10 14.83
C GLY A 135 -2.08 19.43 15.56
N ASN A 136 -1.85 19.40 16.87
CA ASN A 136 -1.62 20.60 17.67
C ASN A 136 -0.29 21.31 17.35
N LYS A 137 0.75 20.58 16.94
CA LYS A 137 2.00 21.21 16.46
C LYS A 137 1.79 21.97 15.15
N GLY A 138 0.92 21.52 14.28
CA GLY A 138 0.54 22.22 13.05
C GLY A 138 -0.17 23.56 13.36
N ALA A 139 -1.11 23.54 14.31
CA ALA A 139 -1.89 24.73 14.70
C ALA A 139 -1.03 25.82 15.36
N LYS A 140 -0.03 25.45 16.16
CA LYS A 140 0.86 26.44 16.82
C LYS A 140 1.79 27.19 15.86
N LYS A 141 2.09 26.65 14.68
CA LYS A 141 2.90 27.36 13.67
C LYS A 141 2.12 28.44 12.95
N LEU A 142 0.81 28.34 12.85
CA LEU A 142 -0.05 29.33 12.19
C LEU A 142 -0.35 30.56 13.06
N SER A 143 -0.22 30.47 14.39
CA SER A 143 -0.50 31.57 15.31
C SER A 143 0.70 32.45 15.65
N ARG A 144 1.88 32.21 15.08
CA ARG A 144 3.12 32.98 15.36
C ARG A 144 3.49 34.03 14.31
N ASN A 145 2.71 34.17 13.26
CA ASN A 145 2.88 35.20 12.20
C ASN A 145 1.66 36.12 12.14
N GLY A 146 1.27 36.69 13.29
CA GLY A 146 0.34 37.79 13.39
C GLY A 146 1.01 38.95 14.13
#